data_25e1865924237f4d0530069b4ff97fb8
#
_entry.id   25e1865924237f4d0530069b4ff97fb8
#
_cell.length_a   1.000
_cell.length_b   1.000
_cell.length_c   1.000
_cell.angle_alpha   90.00
_cell.angle_beta   90.00
_cell.angle_gamma   90.00
#
_symmetry.space_group_name_H-M   'P 1'
#
loop_
_entity.id
_entity.type
_entity.pdbx_description
1 polymer ?
#
loop_
_entity_poly.entity_id
_entity_poly.type
_entity_poly.pdbx_seq_one_letter_code
_entity_poly.pdbx_strand_id
1 'polypeptide(L)'
;MAQIKGLEQALKTLREADPVLYREGQKMLRKAGRPIVDDARSRVPRQAPLSGWKEGSGRGAGGFPNWESGVQRKINLRIRRQRVTGMGGRRVLIRVVQGSGAGEVFDIAGRKNAGNPIDRGLRSAGFGDASRSMWPAAEANMSTVERAIRDSVTAMEDYINDQLAKNPRLPLGS
;
A
#
# COMPACT_ATOMS: atom_id res chain seq x y z
N MET A 1 -8.76 -7.39 7.54
CA MET A 1 -7.75 -6.33 7.77
C MET A 1 -7.00 -6.66 9.04
N ALA A 2 -5.69 -6.88 8.95
CA ALA A 2 -4.86 -7.08 10.13
C ALA A 2 -4.72 -5.76 10.88
N GLN A 3 -4.99 -5.77 12.18
CA GLN A 3 -4.86 -4.61 13.05
C GLN A 3 -3.74 -4.89 14.06
N ILE A 4 -2.65 -4.14 13.96
CA ILE A 4 -1.52 -4.24 14.89
C ILE A 4 -1.77 -3.25 16.02
N LYS A 5 -2.06 -3.77 17.22
CA LYS A 5 -2.24 -2.95 18.41
C LYS A 5 -0.91 -2.26 18.78
N GLY A 6 -0.99 -1.04 19.28
CA GLY A 6 0.19 -0.27 19.75
C GLY A 6 0.88 0.59 18.69
N LEU A 7 0.79 0.26 17.41
CA LEU A 7 1.47 1.01 16.34
C LEU A 7 1.12 2.50 16.32
N GLU A 8 -0.13 2.85 16.59
CA GLU A 8 -0.57 4.25 16.58
C GLU A 8 0.03 5.02 17.75
N GLN A 9 -0.03 4.43 18.93
CA GLN A 9 0.50 5.06 20.14
C GLN A 9 2.01 5.28 20.01
N ALA A 10 2.75 4.26 19.56
CA ALA A 10 4.18 4.36 19.30
C ALA A 10 4.52 5.48 18.31
N LEU A 11 3.82 5.56 17.18
CA LEU A 11 4.03 6.62 16.20
C LEU A 11 3.59 8.01 16.68
N LYS A 12 2.60 8.11 17.57
CA LYS A 12 2.20 9.39 18.18
C LYS A 12 3.29 9.87 19.12
N THR A 13 3.71 9.03 20.05
CA THR A 13 4.77 9.32 21.02
C THR A 13 6.08 9.69 20.33
N LEU A 14 6.48 8.93 19.31
CA LEU A 14 7.64 9.24 18.49
C LEU A 14 7.55 10.59 17.79
N ARG A 15 6.40 10.95 17.24
CA ARG A 15 6.26 12.23 16.55
C ARG A 15 6.37 13.42 17.50
N GLU A 16 5.85 13.29 18.71
CA GLU A 16 5.86 14.33 19.72
C GLU A 16 7.24 14.45 20.39
N ALA A 17 7.90 13.31 20.63
CA ALA A 17 9.20 13.25 21.28
C ALA A 17 10.37 13.53 20.32
N ASP A 18 10.35 12.95 19.11
CA ASP A 18 11.43 13.11 18.14
C ASP A 18 10.93 12.96 16.68
N PRO A 19 10.89 14.07 15.90
CA PRO A 19 10.51 14.04 14.50
C PRO A 19 11.44 13.20 13.61
N VAL A 20 12.69 12.99 13.98
CA VAL A 20 13.65 12.18 13.22
C VAL A 20 13.27 10.72 13.35
N LEU A 21 13.00 10.26 14.55
CA LEU A 21 12.55 8.90 14.84
C LEU A 21 11.22 8.57 14.17
N TYR A 22 10.30 9.52 14.16
CA TYR A 22 9.04 9.35 13.43
C TYR A 22 9.27 9.07 11.94
N ARG A 23 10.22 9.75 11.32
CA ARG A 23 10.59 9.52 9.91
C ARG A 23 11.22 8.15 9.71
N GLU A 24 12.10 7.75 10.61
CA GLU A 24 12.71 6.41 10.57
C GLU A 24 11.67 5.30 10.74
N GLY A 25 10.76 5.42 11.70
CA GLY A 25 9.64 4.49 11.87
C GLY A 25 8.78 4.38 10.59
N GLN A 26 8.50 5.51 9.93
CA GLN A 26 7.81 5.47 8.64
C GLN A 26 8.61 4.77 7.54
N LYS A 27 9.94 4.92 7.51
CA LYS A 27 10.79 4.20 6.54
C LYS A 27 10.76 2.70 6.80
N MET A 28 10.84 2.28 8.07
CA MET A 28 10.75 0.86 8.44
C MET A 28 9.43 0.24 8.01
N LEU A 29 8.30 0.92 8.26
CA LEU A 29 6.98 0.46 7.82
C LEU A 29 6.85 0.39 6.29
N ARG A 30 7.44 1.35 5.55
CA ARG A 30 7.49 1.27 4.09
C ARG A 30 8.33 0.11 3.61
N LYS A 31 9.47 -0.14 4.25
CA LYS A 31 10.34 -1.29 3.94
C LYS A 31 9.61 -2.61 4.20
N ALA A 32 8.91 -2.72 5.32
CA ALA A 32 8.12 -3.89 5.67
C ALA A 32 7.02 -4.21 4.64
N GLY A 33 6.32 -3.18 4.12
CA GLY A 33 5.26 -3.36 3.12
C GLY A 33 5.75 -3.50 1.67
N ARG A 34 7.05 -3.39 1.43
CA ARG A 34 7.63 -3.42 0.07
C ARG A 34 7.37 -4.72 -0.70
N PRO A 35 7.43 -5.92 -0.10
CA PRO A 35 7.15 -7.17 -0.82
C PRO A 35 5.81 -7.17 -1.54
N ILE A 36 4.75 -6.64 -0.92
CA ILE A 36 3.43 -6.54 -1.56
C ILE A 36 3.48 -5.61 -2.78
N VAL A 37 4.17 -4.48 -2.67
CA VAL A 37 4.28 -3.52 -3.77
C VAL A 37 5.05 -4.10 -4.95
N ASP A 38 6.16 -4.77 -4.68
CA ASP A 38 7.04 -5.33 -5.71
C ASP A 38 6.37 -6.52 -6.40
N ASP A 39 5.67 -7.38 -5.66
CA ASP A 39 4.86 -8.47 -6.24
C ASP A 39 3.67 -7.91 -7.05
N ALA A 40 2.93 -6.95 -6.53
CA ALA A 40 1.83 -6.33 -7.28
C ALA A 40 2.31 -5.68 -8.59
N ARG A 41 3.49 -5.05 -8.57
CA ARG A 41 4.11 -4.46 -9.76
C ARG A 41 4.50 -5.51 -10.80
N SER A 42 5.00 -6.66 -10.36
CA SER A 42 5.41 -7.75 -11.25
C SER A 42 4.22 -8.35 -12.02
N ARG A 43 3.03 -8.28 -11.44
CA ARG A 43 1.78 -8.80 -12.03
C ARG A 43 1.16 -7.85 -13.06
N VAL A 44 1.57 -6.58 -13.10
CA VAL A 44 1.05 -5.60 -14.07
C VAL A 44 1.91 -5.65 -15.33
N PRO A 45 1.32 -5.85 -16.53
CA PRO A 45 2.07 -5.90 -17.77
C PRO A 45 2.75 -4.56 -18.07
N ARG A 46 3.91 -4.62 -18.72
CA ARG A 46 4.66 -3.42 -19.12
C ARG A 46 4.05 -2.71 -20.31
N GLN A 47 3.43 -3.47 -21.20
CA GLN A 47 2.74 -2.99 -22.39
C GLN A 47 1.23 -3.10 -22.20
N ALA A 48 0.47 -2.39 -23.04
CA ALA A 48 -0.97 -2.46 -23.01
C ALA A 48 -1.46 -3.92 -23.14
N PRO A 49 -2.29 -4.41 -22.22
CA PRO A 49 -2.69 -5.82 -22.20
C PRO A 49 -3.66 -6.20 -23.33
N LEU A 50 -4.30 -5.23 -23.96
CA LEU A 50 -5.26 -5.44 -25.05
C LEU A 50 -4.96 -4.49 -26.21
N SER A 51 -5.11 -4.96 -27.46
CA SER A 51 -4.85 -4.21 -28.68
C SER A 51 -5.68 -2.93 -28.83
N GLY A 52 -6.88 -2.88 -28.22
CA GLY A 52 -7.73 -1.68 -28.18
C GLY A 52 -7.32 -0.64 -27.14
N TRP A 53 -6.36 -0.95 -26.30
CA TRP A 53 -5.86 -0.05 -25.27
C TRP A 53 -4.72 0.78 -25.83
N LYS A 54 -4.95 2.06 -26.07
CA LYS A 54 -3.92 2.94 -26.63
C LYS A 54 -2.77 3.13 -25.65
N GLU A 55 -1.56 3.09 -26.17
CA GLU A 55 -0.36 3.49 -25.44
C GLU A 55 -0.16 5.01 -25.53
N GLY A 56 0.45 5.59 -24.50
CA GLY A 56 0.77 7.00 -24.42
C GLY A 56 0.24 7.70 -23.18
N SER A 57 0.36 9.03 -23.14
CA SER A 57 -0.15 9.89 -22.08
C SER A 57 -1.48 10.53 -22.47
N GLY A 58 -2.38 10.70 -21.52
CA GLY A 58 -3.66 11.38 -21.74
C GLY A 58 -4.88 10.45 -21.68
N ARG A 59 -6.01 10.91 -22.23
CA ARG A 59 -7.23 10.10 -22.33
C ARG A 59 -7.41 9.64 -23.77
N GLY A 60 -7.58 8.32 -23.96
CA GLY A 60 -7.91 7.74 -25.25
C GLY A 60 -9.29 8.16 -25.76
N ALA A 61 -9.54 7.96 -27.05
CA ALA A 61 -10.87 8.07 -27.62
C ALA A 61 -11.84 7.13 -26.87
N GLY A 62 -13.00 7.64 -26.47
CA GLY A 62 -13.98 6.87 -25.68
C GLY A 62 -13.81 6.98 -24.15
N GLY A 63 -12.96 7.87 -23.64
CA GLY A 63 -12.83 8.13 -22.18
C GLY A 63 -12.00 7.10 -21.42
N PHE A 64 -11.43 6.12 -22.08
CA PHE A 64 -10.51 5.16 -21.48
C PHE A 64 -9.15 5.81 -21.17
N PRO A 65 -8.59 5.58 -19.99
CA PRO A 65 -7.22 6.03 -19.71
C PRO A 65 -6.23 5.25 -20.57
N ASN A 66 -5.27 5.98 -21.18
CA ASN A 66 -4.23 5.35 -21.96
C ASN A 66 -3.29 4.51 -21.08
N TRP A 67 -2.71 3.48 -21.68
CA TRP A 67 -1.67 2.70 -21.03
C TRP A 67 -0.34 3.47 -21.07
N GLU A 68 -0.01 4.10 -19.95
CA GLU A 68 1.23 4.88 -19.82
C GLU A 68 2.44 3.96 -19.63
N SER A 69 3.59 4.37 -20.14
CA SER A 69 4.84 3.69 -19.79
C SER A 69 5.07 3.75 -18.27
N GLY A 70 5.23 2.58 -17.64
CA GLY A 70 5.47 2.49 -16.21
C GLY A 70 4.20 2.50 -15.35
N VAL A 71 3.04 2.09 -15.88
CA VAL A 71 1.79 1.86 -15.11
C VAL A 71 2.07 1.05 -13.84
N GLN A 72 2.92 0.03 -13.90
CA GLN A 72 3.33 -0.77 -12.75
C GLN A 72 4.04 0.07 -11.68
N ARG A 73 4.83 1.09 -12.06
CA ARG A 73 5.54 1.96 -11.09
C ARG A 73 4.62 2.89 -10.32
N LYS A 74 3.36 3.04 -10.78
CA LYS A 74 2.33 3.82 -10.10
C LYS A 74 1.71 3.07 -8.91
N ILE A 75 2.01 1.78 -8.73
CA ILE A 75 1.65 1.06 -7.50
C ILE A 75 2.59 1.52 -6.40
N ASN A 76 2.03 2.06 -5.32
CA ASN A 76 2.78 2.62 -4.22
C ASN A 76 2.14 2.29 -2.88
N LEU A 77 2.98 2.24 -1.83
CA LEU A 77 2.53 2.11 -0.46
C LEU A 77 2.30 3.51 0.13
N ARG A 78 1.13 3.71 0.71
CA ARG A 78 0.77 4.94 1.43
C ARG A 78 0.45 4.62 2.89
N ILE A 79 1.06 5.36 3.79
CA ILE A 79 0.77 5.32 5.23
C ILE A 79 -0.13 6.51 5.54
N ARG A 80 -1.34 6.26 6.05
CA ARG A 80 -2.29 7.30 6.44
C ARG A 80 -2.78 7.06 7.86
N ARG A 81 -3.01 8.15 8.58
CA ARG A 81 -3.77 8.14 9.83
C ARG A 81 -5.25 8.33 9.52
N GLN A 82 -6.09 7.49 10.07
CA GLN A 82 -7.54 7.58 9.93
C GLN A 82 -8.17 7.69 11.31
N ARG A 83 -9.07 8.65 11.49
CA ARG A 83 -9.90 8.73 12.68
C ARG A 83 -10.89 7.57 12.70
N VAL A 84 -11.02 6.90 13.82
CA VAL A 84 -12.02 5.84 14.00
C VAL A 84 -13.29 6.49 14.55
N THR A 85 -14.36 6.47 13.76
CA THR A 85 -15.64 7.01 14.17
C THR A 85 -16.20 6.16 15.31
N GLY A 86 -16.63 6.78 16.39
CA GLY A 86 -17.27 6.10 17.53
C GLY A 86 -16.34 5.63 18.66
N MET A 87 -15.02 5.61 18.49
CA MET A 87 -14.09 5.16 19.53
C MET A 87 -13.06 6.22 19.97
N GLY A 88 -13.16 7.45 19.50
CA GLY A 88 -12.24 8.54 19.85
C GLY A 88 -10.77 8.33 19.42
N GLY A 89 -10.44 7.18 18.84
CA GLY A 89 -9.08 6.80 18.46
C GLY A 89 -8.73 7.13 17.01
N ARG A 90 -7.44 7.02 16.70
CA ARG A 90 -6.91 7.06 15.34
C ARG A 90 -6.23 5.73 15.06
N ARG A 91 -6.25 5.29 13.81
CA ARG A 91 -5.51 4.11 13.36
C ARG A 91 -4.56 4.46 12.23
N VAL A 92 -3.45 3.77 12.19
CA VAL A 92 -2.53 3.82 11.04
C VAL A 92 -2.99 2.81 10.01
N LEU A 93 -3.20 3.29 8.79
CA LEU A 93 -3.52 2.45 7.64
C LEU A 93 -2.31 2.41 6.71
N ILE A 94 -1.82 1.21 6.46
CA ILE A 94 -0.88 0.93 5.39
C ILE A 94 -1.71 0.47 4.19
N ARG A 95 -1.65 1.22 3.10
CA ARG A 95 -2.44 0.96 1.89
C ARG A 95 -1.53 0.83 0.69
N VAL A 96 -1.71 -0.22 -0.08
CA VAL A 96 -1.19 -0.30 -1.43
C VAL A 96 -2.20 0.35 -2.36
N VAL A 97 -1.76 1.26 -3.20
CA VAL A 97 -2.63 2.03 -4.11
C VAL A 97 -2.04 2.00 -5.52
N GLN A 98 -2.90 1.78 -6.49
CA GLN A 98 -2.61 2.02 -7.90
C GLN A 98 -2.91 3.48 -8.22
N GLY A 99 -1.93 4.22 -8.71
CA GLY A 99 -2.06 5.65 -9.04
C GLY A 99 -2.29 5.91 -10.53
N SER A 100 -2.48 4.86 -11.34
CA SER A 100 -2.80 4.96 -12.76
C SER A 100 -4.22 4.49 -13.00
N GLY A 101 -5.02 5.30 -13.70
CA GLY A 101 -6.37 4.90 -14.08
C GLY A 101 -6.40 3.64 -14.97
N ALA A 102 -5.42 3.49 -15.86
CA ALA A 102 -5.28 2.29 -16.69
C ALA A 102 -4.96 1.05 -15.82
N GLY A 103 -4.06 1.19 -14.85
CA GLY A 103 -3.75 0.12 -13.91
C GLY A 103 -4.93 -0.23 -12.99
N GLU A 104 -5.73 0.75 -12.57
CA GLU A 104 -6.98 0.48 -11.83
C GLU A 104 -7.97 -0.31 -12.67
N VAL A 105 -8.22 0.10 -13.91
CA VAL A 105 -9.12 -0.64 -14.82
C VAL A 105 -8.59 -2.05 -15.06
N PHE A 106 -7.29 -2.23 -15.29
CA PHE A 106 -6.69 -3.55 -15.43
C PHE A 106 -6.96 -4.43 -14.20
N ASP A 107 -6.78 -3.90 -13.01
CA ASP A 107 -6.91 -4.66 -11.76
C ASP A 107 -8.37 -5.03 -11.45
N ILE A 108 -9.31 -4.10 -11.66
CA ILE A 108 -10.70 -4.24 -11.17
C ILE A 108 -11.73 -4.60 -12.26
N ALA A 109 -11.35 -4.60 -13.55
CA ALA A 109 -12.30 -4.94 -14.62
C ALA A 109 -12.91 -6.33 -14.41
N GLY A 110 -14.23 -6.41 -14.40
CA GLY A 110 -14.98 -7.64 -14.11
C GLY A 110 -15.45 -7.78 -12.66
N ARG A 111 -14.97 -6.94 -11.72
CA ARG A 111 -15.32 -7.09 -10.31
C ARG A 111 -16.82 -6.92 -10.02
N LYS A 112 -17.46 -5.95 -10.68
CA LYS A 112 -18.92 -5.71 -10.53
C LYS A 112 -19.72 -6.35 -11.64
N ASN A 113 -19.19 -6.39 -12.87
CA ASN A 113 -19.82 -6.88 -14.08
C ASN A 113 -18.90 -7.91 -14.72
N ALA A 114 -18.89 -9.13 -14.21
CA ALA A 114 -18.14 -10.24 -14.80
C ALA A 114 -18.57 -10.45 -16.25
N GLY A 115 -17.61 -10.73 -17.12
CA GLY A 115 -17.86 -10.96 -18.55
C GLY A 115 -18.12 -9.70 -19.39
N ASN A 116 -17.87 -8.48 -18.88
CA ASN A 116 -17.82 -7.30 -19.72
C ASN A 116 -16.69 -7.42 -20.78
N PRO A 117 -16.72 -6.65 -21.88
CA PRO A 117 -15.74 -6.81 -22.98
C PRO A 117 -14.28 -6.75 -22.54
N ILE A 118 -13.94 -5.88 -21.59
CA ILE A 118 -12.57 -5.74 -21.07
C ILE A 118 -12.19 -6.97 -20.24
N ASP A 119 -13.06 -7.41 -19.34
CA ASP A 119 -12.83 -8.58 -18.51
C ASP A 119 -12.64 -9.84 -19.38
N ARG A 120 -13.50 -10.06 -20.38
CA ARG A 120 -13.35 -11.16 -21.34
C ARG A 120 -12.02 -11.07 -22.09
N GLY A 121 -11.66 -9.88 -22.58
CA GLY A 121 -10.39 -9.65 -23.27
C GLY A 121 -9.18 -9.96 -22.37
N LEU A 122 -9.18 -9.49 -21.12
CA LEU A 122 -8.11 -9.76 -20.17
C LEU A 122 -7.99 -11.23 -19.79
N ARG A 123 -9.12 -11.93 -19.60
CA ARG A 123 -9.12 -13.38 -19.36
C ARG A 123 -8.56 -14.15 -20.57
N SER A 124 -8.99 -13.80 -21.78
CA SER A 124 -8.50 -14.42 -23.02
C SER A 124 -6.99 -14.16 -23.25
N ALA A 125 -6.48 -13.04 -22.78
CA ALA A 125 -5.06 -12.71 -22.79
C ALA A 125 -4.26 -13.35 -21.63
N GLY A 126 -4.89 -14.19 -20.81
CA GLY A 126 -4.24 -14.94 -19.73
C GLY A 126 -4.07 -14.20 -18.41
N PHE A 127 -4.69 -13.01 -18.24
CA PHE A 127 -4.56 -12.24 -16.99
C PHE A 127 -5.54 -12.66 -15.87
N GLY A 128 -6.40 -13.65 -16.11
CA GLY A 128 -7.32 -14.17 -15.11
C GLY A 128 -8.44 -13.22 -14.71
N ASP A 129 -8.98 -13.44 -13.52
CA ASP A 129 -10.13 -12.72 -12.98
C ASP A 129 -9.78 -11.35 -12.40
N ALA A 130 -10.80 -10.53 -12.12
CA ALA A 130 -10.64 -9.23 -11.47
C ALA A 130 -9.88 -9.34 -10.14
N SER A 131 -9.24 -8.24 -9.75
CA SER A 131 -8.23 -8.17 -8.69
C SER A 131 -6.94 -8.92 -9.09
N ARG A 132 -6.40 -8.55 -10.25
CA ARG A 132 -5.31 -9.26 -10.93
C ARG A 132 -3.93 -9.03 -10.33
N SER A 133 -3.73 -7.90 -9.65
CA SER A 133 -2.40 -7.50 -9.15
C SER A 133 -2.35 -7.29 -7.65
N MET A 134 -3.10 -6.33 -7.12
CA MET A 134 -2.93 -5.90 -5.73
C MET A 134 -3.39 -6.91 -4.70
N TRP A 135 -4.54 -7.55 -4.94
CA TRP A 135 -5.10 -8.51 -3.97
C TRP A 135 -4.26 -9.80 -3.89
N PRO A 136 -3.93 -10.48 -4.99
CA PRO A 136 -3.08 -11.67 -4.94
C PRO A 136 -1.70 -11.39 -4.35
N ALA A 137 -1.12 -10.21 -4.62
CA ALA A 137 0.15 -9.80 -4.02
C ALA A 137 0.03 -9.60 -2.50
N ALA A 138 -1.09 -9.03 -2.03
CA ALA A 138 -1.36 -8.89 -0.60
C ALA A 138 -1.51 -10.26 0.07
N GLU A 139 -2.31 -11.18 -0.50
CA GLU A 139 -2.50 -12.53 0.04
C GLU A 139 -1.18 -13.30 0.14
N ALA A 140 -0.39 -13.29 -0.93
CA ALA A 140 0.88 -14.01 -0.99
C ALA A 140 1.93 -13.51 0.01
N ASN A 141 1.89 -12.21 0.38
CA ASN A 141 2.92 -11.58 1.19
C ASN A 141 2.43 -11.14 2.59
N MET A 142 1.15 -11.34 2.94
CA MET A 142 0.55 -10.81 4.16
C MET A 142 1.31 -11.23 5.43
N SER A 143 1.58 -12.53 5.59
CA SER A 143 2.27 -13.06 6.77
C SER A 143 3.69 -12.50 6.94
N THR A 144 4.42 -12.35 5.85
CA THR A 144 5.77 -11.77 5.84
C THR A 144 5.72 -10.29 6.23
N VAL A 145 4.76 -9.55 5.68
CA VAL A 145 4.60 -8.12 5.97
C VAL A 145 4.14 -7.89 7.41
N GLU A 146 3.20 -8.70 7.91
CA GLU A 146 2.76 -8.60 9.31
C GLU A 146 3.90 -8.84 10.29
N ARG A 147 4.73 -9.87 10.04
CA ARG A 147 5.93 -10.13 10.85
C ARG A 147 6.87 -8.93 10.82
N ALA A 148 7.24 -8.46 9.63
CA ALA A 148 8.15 -7.33 9.47
C ALA A 148 7.63 -6.04 10.11
N ILE A 149 6.31 -5.83 10.13
CA ILE A 149 5.72 -4.68 10.83
C ILE A 149 5.82 -4.86 12.35
N ARG A 150 5.53 -6.05 12.89
CA ARG A 150 5.70 -6.34 14.33
C ARG A 150 7.13 -6.13 14.78
N ASP A 151 8.09 -6.68 14.04
CA ASP A 151 9.52 -6.51 14.30
C ASP A 151 9.92 -5.02 14.28
N SER A 152 9.36 -4.26 13.35
CA SER A 152 9.58 -2.81 13.27
C SER A 152 9.00 -2.05 14.46
N VAL A 153 7.84 -2.48 14.98
CA VAL A 153 7.22 -1.88 16.18
C VAL A 153 8.09 -2.16 17.40
N THR A 154 8.48 -3.42 17.60
CA THR A 154 9.36 -3.81 18.72
C THR A 154 10.67 -3.02 18.67
N ALA A 155 11.33 -2.95 17.52
CA ALA A 155 12.56 -2.17 17.38
C ALA A 155 12.37 -0.67 17.68
N MET A 156 11.20 -0.09 17.36
CA MET A 156 10.89 1.29 17.74
C MET A 156 10.65 1.44 19.24
N GLU A 157 9.97 0.49 19.86
CA GLU A 157 9.74 0.48 21.33
C GLU A 157 11.05 0.35 22.11
N ASP A 158 11.92 -0.56 21.71
CA ASP A 158 13.24 -0.76 22.29
C ASP A 158 14.09 0.51 22.20
N TYR A 159 14.07 1.15 21.03
CA TYR A 159 14.77 2.41 20.81
C TYR A 159 14.23 3.53 21.71
N ILE A 160 12.92 3.67 21.83
CA ILE A 160 12.30 4.69 22.71
C ILE A 160 12.73 4.44 24.16
N ASN A 161 12.68 3.20 24.62
CA ASN A 161 13.05 2.83 25.97
C ASN A 161 14.54 3.13 26.26
N ASP A 162 15.43 2.85 25.30
CA ASP A 162 16.84 3.19 25.39
C ASP A 162 17.07 4.71 25.46
N GLN A 163 16.35 5.51 24.67
CA GLN A 163 16.44 6.97 24.73
C GLN A 163 15.90 7.54 26.04
N LEU A 164 14.82 6.99 26.57
CA LEU A 164 14.27 7.39 27.87
C LEU A 164 15.23 7.04 29.02
N ALA A 165 15.88 5.89 28.96
CA ALA A 165 16.89 5.49 29.93
C ALA A 165 18.11 6.42 29.92
N LYS A 166 18.52 6.91 28.73
CA LYS A 166 19.65 7.83 28.58
C LYS A 166 19.28 9.29 28.92
N ASN A 167 18.02 9.67 28.78
CA ASN A 167 17.52 11.02 29.02
C ASN A 167 16.24 11.02 29.89
N PRO A 168 16.33 10.81 31.20
CA PRO A 168 15.15 10.69 32.09
C PRO A 168 14.33 12.00 32.22
N ARG A 169 14.77 13.10 31.61
CA ARG A 169 14.08 14.40 31.60
C ARG A 169 13.21 14.67 30.37
N LEU A 170 13.06 13.72 29.44
CA LEU A 170 12.10 13.88 28.34
C LEU A 170 10.68 13.79 28.93
N PRO A 171 9.86 14.89 28.84
CA PRO A 171 8.50 14.85 29.36
C PRO A 171 7.70 13.86 28.53
N LEU A 172 7.24 12.80 29.18
CA LEU A 172 6.14 11.98 28.65
C LEU A 172 4.93 12.93 28.61
N GLY A 173 4.60 13.44 27.43
CA GLY A 173 3.53 14.41 27.26
C GLY A 173 2.25 13.95 27.96
N SER A 174 1.81 14.74 28.91
CA SER A 174 0.52 14.68 29.59
C SER A 174 -0.64 14.94 28.63
#